data_5b0058803aade44d92c026cbe66e5152
#
_entry.id   5b0058803aade44d92c026cbe66e5152
#
_cell.length_a   1.000
_cell.length_b   1.000
_cell.length_c   1.000
_cell.angle_alpha   90.00
_cell.angle_beta   90.00
_cell.angle_gamma   90.00
#
_symmetry.space_group_name_H-M   'P 1'
#
loop_
_entity.id
_entity.type
_entity.pdbx_description
1 polymer ?
#
loop_
_entity_poly.entity_id
_entity_poly.type
_entity_poly.pdbx_seq_one_letter_code
_entity_poly.pdbx_strand_id
1 'polypeptide(L)'
;MNKTVICPGSFDPVTLGHLDVITRASKLFDRVIVGVLVNSSKKPIFSIDERIELLKEVTEHLDNVEIVGFNGLLAQYCEDHGVDAIVKGLRAVTDFEYEFQMALTNKKLNPELETMLSLIHISEP
;
A
#
# COMPACT_ATOMS: atom_id res chain seq x y z
N MET A 1 -5.59 15.65 14.40
CA MET A 1 -6.11 15.47 13.04
C MET A 1 -5.99 14.01 12.64
N ASN A 2 -7.09 13.46 12.19
CA ASN A 2 -7.12 12.06 11.77
C ASN A 2 -6.62 11.94 10.34
N LYS A 3 -5.51 11.24 10.16
CA LYS A 3 -4.95 10.98 8.84
C LYS A 3 -5.08 9.50 8.49
N THR A 4 -5.68 9.24 7.35
CA THR A 4 -5.82 7.90 6.81
C THR A 4 -4.91 7.75 5.60
N VAL A 5 -4.09 6.71 5.59
CA VAL A 5 -3.21 6.42 4.47
C VAL A 5 -3.49 5.02 3.93
N ILE A 6 -3.11 4.79 2.68
CA ILE A 6 -3.23 3.49 2.06
C ILE A 6 -1.85 2.99 1.63
N CYS A 7 -1.59 1.72 1.90
CA CYS A 7 -0.41 1.02 1.40
C CYS A 7 -0.91 0.03 0.33
N PRO A 8 -0.85 0.40 -0.94
CA PRO A 8 -1.38 -0.45 -2.01
C PRO A 8 -0.35 -1.43 -2.55
N GLY A 9 -0.81 -2.52 -3.09
CA GLY A 9 0.06 -3.48 -3.75
C GLY A 9 -0.65 -4.77 -4.08
N SER A 10 0.06 -5.67 -4.74
CA SER A 10 -0.48 -6.99 -5.03
C SER A 10 -0.33 -7.94 -3.84
N PHE A 11 0.75 -7.80 -3.07
CA PHE A 11 1.04 -8.63 -1.88
C PHE A 11 0.93 -10.14 -2.17
N ASP A 12 1.63 -10.57 -3.18
CA ASP A 12 1.51 -11.94 -3.69
C ASP A 12 2.86 -12.69 -3.63
N PRO A 13 3.33 -13.04 -2.44
CA PRO A 13 2.79 -12.78 -1.11
C PRO A 13 3.31 -11.48 -0.48
N VAL A 14 2.82 -11.16 0.71
CA VAL A 14 3.38 -10.10 1.53
C VAL A 14 4.84 -10.45 1.89
N THR A 15 5.70 -9.44 1.88
CA THR A 15 7.13 -9.60 2.21
C THR A 15 7.48 -8.82 3.49
N LEU A 16 8.69 -9.06 3.99
CA LEU A 16 9.18 -8.29 5.15
C LEU A 16 9.28 -6.80 4.83
N GLY A 17 9.63 -6.46 3.57
CA GLY A 17 9.65 -5.07 3.14
C GLY A 17 8.26 -4.42 3.19
N HIS A 18 7.25 -5.13 2.74
CA HIS A 18 5.87 -4.67 2.83
C HIS A 18 5.47 -4.46 4.29
N LEU A 19 5.76 -5.44 5.14
CA LEU A 19 5.40 -5.37 6.55
C LEU A 19 6.11 -4.21 7.25
N ASP A 20 7.35 -3.95 6.90
CA ASP A 20 8.11 -2.83 7.45
C ASP A 20 7.42 -1.49 7.14
N VAL A 21 7.02 -1.28 5.89
CA VAL A 21 6.33 -0.06 5.48
C VAL A 21 4.99 0.08 6.19
N ILE A 22 4.22 -0.99 6.25
CA ILE A 22 2.92 -1.00 6.93
C ILE A 22 3.09 -0.67 8.42
N THR A 23 4.07 -1.28 9.07
CA THR A 23 4.33 -1.07 10.50
C THR A 23 4.73 0.38 10.78
N ARG A 24 5.61 0.95 9.95
CA ARG A 24 6.00 2.36 10.12
C ARG A 24 4.81 3.29 9.89
N ALA A 25 4.02 3.03 8.87
CA ALA A 25 2.82 3.82 8.61
C ALA A 25 1.86 3.76 9.79
N SER A 26 1.69 2.59 10.40
CA SER A 26 0.78 2.43 11.53
C SER A 26 1.19 3.27 12.75
N LYS A 27 2.48 3.55 12.88
CA LYS A 27 3.00 4.38 13.98
C LYS A 27 2.88 5.87 13.70
N LEU A 28 2.83 6.26 12.42
CA LEU A 28 2.84 7.67 12.02
C LEU A 28 1.44 8.21 11.72
N PHE A 29 0.50 7.37 11.38
CA PHE A 29 -0.83 7.80 10.96
C PHE A 29 -1.91 7.15 11.81
N ASP A 30 -3.08 7.77 11.82
CA ASP A 30 -4.19 7.29 12.67
C ASP A 30 -4.83 6.02 12.15
N ARG A 31 -4.87 5.87 10.83
CA ARG A 31 -5.49 4.72 10.19
C ARG A 31 -4.71 4.33 8.94
N VAL A 32 -4.43 3.04 8.81
CA VAL A 32 -3.72 2.50 7.65
C VAL A 32 -4.61 1.47 6.96
N ILE A 33 -4.85 1.68 5.68
CA ILE A 33 -5.54 0.71 4.83
C ILE A 33 -4.49 0.00 4.00
N VAL A 34 -4.45 -1.32 4.06
CA VAL A 34 -3.62 -2.12 3.16
C VAL A 34 -4.50 -2.54 2.01
N GLY A 35 -4.28 -1.95 0.85
CA GLY A 35 -5.13 -2.17 -0.32
C GLY A 35 -4.55 -3.23 -1.24
N VAL A 36 -5.18 -4.40 -1.28
CA VAL A 36 -4.75 -5.51 -2.14
C VAL A 36 -5.40 -5.34 -3.51
N LEU A 37 -4.58 -5.14 -4.53
CA LEU A 37 -5.07 -4.95 -5.89
C LEU A 37 -5.51 -6.30 -6.47
N VAL A 38 -6.80 -6.41 -6.81
CA VAL A 38 -7.42 -7.67 -7.18
C VAL A 38 -6.88 -8.22 -8.50
N ASN A 39 -6.70 -7.37 -9.50
CA ASN A 39 -6.29 -7.79 -10.85
C ASN A 39 -4.87 -7.39 -11.21
N SER A 40 -3.95 -7.46 -10.25
CA SER A 40 -2.58 -6.98 -10.43
C SER A 40 -1.68 -7.92 -11.23
N SER A 41 -2.07 -9.19 -11.38
CA SER A 41 -1.23 -10.17 -12.05
C SER A 41 -2.08 -11.16 -12.85
N LYS A 42 -1.56 -11.57 -14.01
CA LYS A 42 -2.20 -12.60 -14.84
C LYS A 42 -1.99 -14.00 -14.26
N LYS A 43 -0.95 -14.19 -13.47
CA LYS A 43 -0.60 -15.48 -12.87
C LYS A 43 -0.29 -15.29 -11.39
N PRO A 44 -1.30 -15.09 -10.57
CA PRO A 44 -1.06 -14.90 -9.13
C PRO A 44 -0.55 -16.18 -8.49
N ILE A 45 0.37 -16.05 -7.54
CA ILE A 45 0.86 -17.17 -6.75
C ILE A 45 -0.21 -17.60 -5.74
N PHE A 46 -0.86 -16.62 -5.14
CA PHE A 46 -1.92 -16.85 -4.16
C PHE A 46 -3.22 -16.19 -4.62
N SER A 47 -4.35 -16.75 -4.21
CA SER A 47 -5.64 -16.12 -4.46
C SER A 47 -5.76 -14.82 -3.66
N ILE A 48 -6.73 -14.00 -4.02
CA ILE A 48 -7.01 -12.75 -3.28
C ILE A 48 -7.33 -13.07 -1.82
N ASP A 49 -8.15 -14.08 -1.58
CA ASP A 49 -8.53 -14.45 -0.21
C ASP A 49 -7.32 -14.91 0.60
N GLU A 50 -6.42 -15.69 -0.01
CA GLU A 50 -5.20 -16.12 0.66
C GLU A 50 -4.29 -14.95 0.98
N ARG A 51 -4.14 -14.02 0.05
CA ARG A 51 -3.30 -12.82 0.26
C ARG A 51 -3.84 -11.95 1.38
N ILE A 52 -5.15 -11.73 1.40
CA ILE A 52 -5.79 -10.95 2.45
C ILE A 52 -5.63 -11.63 3.81
N GLU A 53 -5.81 -12.94 3.85
CA GLU A 53 -5.70 -13.70 5.10
C GLU A 53 -4.28 -13.65 5.67
N LEU A 54 -3.26 -13.81 4.81
CA LEU A 54 -1.87 -13.70 5.23
C LEU A 54 -1.56 -12.30 5.77
N LEU A 55 -2.06 -11.27 5.11
CA LEU A 55 -1.87 -9.90 5.57
C LEU A 55 -2.52 -9.67 6.92
N LYS A 56 -3.72 -10.18 7.14
CA LYS A 56 -4.40 -10.08 8.44
C LYS A 56 -3.60 -10.74 9.53
N GLU A 57 -3.04 -11.91 9.26
CA GLU A 57 -2.24 -12.63 10.25
C GLU A 57 -0.98 -11.84 10.66
N VAL A 58 -0.25 -11.30 9.70
CA VAL A 58 1.02 -10.62 10.00
C VAL A 58 0.82 -9.21 10.54
N THR A 59 -0.37 -8.64 10.43
CA THR A 59 -0.67 -7.30 10.93
C THR A 59 -1.62 -7.29 12.13
N GLU A 60 -2.00 -8.45 12.66
CA GLU A 60 -3.01 -8.51 13.74
C GLU A 60 -2.60 -7.77 15.00
N HIS A 61 -1.30 -7.59 15.22
CA HIS A 61 -0.77 -6.82 16.35
C HIS A 61 -0.83 -5.30 16.13
N LEU A 62 -1.28 -4.85 14.98
CA LEU A 62 -1.38 -3.43 14.64
C LEU A 62 -2.86 -3.02 14.66
N ASP A 63 -3.24 -2.28 15.70
CA ASP A 63 -4.64 -1.97 15.98
C ASP A 63 -5.32 -1.08 14.93
N ASN A 64 -4.56 -0.27 14.22
CA ASN A 64 -5.09 0.72 13.30
C ASN A 64 -4.93 0.34 11.81
N VAL A 65 -4.66 -0.94 11.54
CA VAL A 65 -4.46 -1.44 10.17
C VAL A 65 -5.66 -2.29 9.76
N GLU A 66 -6.21 -1.99 8.59
CA GLU A 66 -7.25 -2.84 8.01
C GLU A 66 -6.85 -3.27 6.60
N ILE A 67 -7.27 -4.46 6.21
CA ILE A 67 -6.92 -5.06 4.94
C ILE A 67 -8.16 -5.08 4.04
N VAL A 68 -8.03 -4.55 2.83
CA VAL A 68 -9.14 -4.53 1.86
C VAL A 68 -8.64 -4.96 0.49
N GLY A 69 -9.53 -5.55 -0.30
CA GLY A 69 -9.27 -5.78 -1.70
C GLY A 69 -9.94 -4.68 -2.52
N PHE A 70 -9.34 -4.25 -3.61
CA PHE A 70 -9.97 -3.24 -4.46
C PHE A 70 -9.66 -3.45 -5.94
N ASN A 71 -10.57 -2.96 -6.77
CA ASN A 71 -10.44 -2.95 -8.23
C ASN A 71 -10.44 -1.50 -8.70
N GLY A 72 -9.89 -1.27 -9.88
CA GLY A 72 -9.97 0.02 -10.53
C GLY A 72 -8.86 0.96 -10.15
N LEU A 73 -9.13 2.25 -10.31
CA LEU A 73 -8.12 3.28 -10.10
C LEU A 73 -7.92 3.57 -8.62
N LEU A 74 -6.66 3.54 -8.19
CA LEU A 74 -6.28 3.83 -6.82
C LEU A 74 -6.72 5.23 -6.39
N ALA A 75 -6.54 6.22 -7.26
CA ALA A 75 -6.94 7.60 -6.96
C ALA A 75 -8.43 7.72 -6.69
N GLN A 76 -9.26 6.97 -7.43
CA GLN A 76 -10.70 6.97 -7.22
C GLN A 76 -11.07 6.30 -5.90
N TYR A 77 -10.43 5.17 -5.60
CA TYR A 77 -10.63 4.50 -4.31
C TYR A 77 -10.33 5.45 -3.16
N CYS A 78 -9.22 6.17 -3.24
CA CYS A 78 -8.81 7.10 -2.19
C CYS A 78 -9.83 8.24 -2.01
N GLU A 79 -10.36 8.76 -3.11
CA GLU A 79 -11.38 9.80 -3.05
C GLU A 79 -12.66 9.28 -2.39
N ASP A 80 -13.09 8.09 -2.78
CA ASP A 80 -14.33 7.49 -2.27
C ASP A 80 -14.27 7.14 -0.79
N HIS A 81 -13.07 6.86 -0.27
CA HIS A 81 -12.90 6.38 1.11
C HIS A 81 -12.18 7.37 2.03
N GLY A 82 -11.98 8.59 1.56
CA GLY A 82 -11.36 9.63 2.39
C GLY A 82 -9.91 9.37 2.76
N VAL A 83 -9.16 8.76 1.85
CA VAL A 83 -7.74 8.49 2.06
C VAL A 83 -6.93 9.74 1.76
N ASP A 84 -6.07 10.14 2.69
CA ASP A 84 -5.29 11.37 2.58
C ASP A 84 -3.99 11.19 1.81
N ALA A 85 -3.37 10.02 1.89
CA ALA A 85 -2.08 9.78 1.25
C ALA A 85 -1.87 8.31 0.90
N ILE A 86 -1.00 8.09 -0.08
CA ILE A 86 -0.52 6.76 -0.46
C ILE A 86 0.90 6.63 0.09
N VAL A 87 1.19 5.51 0.74
CA VAL A 87 2.52 5.21 1.26
C VAL A 87 3.04 3.97 0.56
N LYS A 88 4.18 4.10 -0.09
CA LYS A 88 4.82 2.99 -0.82
C LYS A 88 6.27 2.87 -0.43
N GLY A 89 6.78 1.64 -0.44
CA GLY A 89 8.19 1.37 -0.25
C GLY A 89 8.92 1.29 -1.60
N LEU A 90 10.15 1.76 -1.62
CA LEU A 90 11.01 1.70 -2.80
C LEU A 90 12.18 0.78 -2.53
N ARG A 91 12.48 -0.10 -3.48
CA ARG A 91 13.58 -1.04 -3.36
C ARG A 91 14.79 -0.66 -4.22
N ALA A 92 14.57 0.06 -5.31
CA ALA A 92 15.62 0.37 -6.27
C ALA A 92 15.31 1.66 -7.01
N VAL A 93 16.33 2.22 -7.67
CA VAL A 93 16.19 3.45 -8.46
C VAL A 93 15.14 3.30 -9.56
N THR A 94 15.10 2.14 -10.20
CA THR A 94 14.10 1.88 -11.26
C THR A 94 12.68 1.89 -10.69
N ASP A 95 12.50 1.37 -9.48
CA ASP A 95 11.21 1.44 -8.79
C ASP A 95 10.83 2.89 -8.54
N PHE A 96 11.81 3.73 -8.17
CA PHE A 96 11.54 5.14 -7.89
C PHE A 96 10.99 5.85 -9.13
N GLU A 97 11.59 5.65 -10.29
CA GLU A 97 11.12 6.30 -11.52
C GLU A 97 9.68 5.90 -11.84
N TYR A 98 9.38 4.62 -11.78
CA TYR A 98 8.02 4.12 -12.01
C TYR A 98 7.04 4.68 -11.00
N GLU A 99 7.38 4.61 -9.72
CA GLU A 99 6.49 5.09 -8.66
C GLU A 99 6.30 6.60 -8.72
N PHE A 100 7.33 7.34 -9.12
CA PHE A 100 7.21 8.78 -9.29
C PHE A 100 6.20 9.12 -10.39
N GLN A 101 6.25 8.40 -11.51
CA GLN A 101 5.28 8.59 -12.60
C GLN A 101 3.86 8.27 -12.14
N MET A 102 3.69 7.21 -11.37
CA MET A 102 2.39 6.85 -10.81
C MET A 102 1.89 7.91 -9.84
N ALA A 103 2.78 8.45 -9.02
CA ALA A 103 2.42 9.51 -8.08
C ALA A 103 1.94 10.76 -8.81
N LEU A 104 2.60 11.14 -9.89
CA LEU A 104 2.18 12.28 -10.70
C LEU A 104 0.80 12.03 -11.32
N THR A 105 0.57 10.83 -11.83
CA THR A 105 -0.72 10.46 -12.41
C THR A 105 -1.83 10.51 -11.37
N ASN A 106 -1.59 9.94 -10.20
CA ASN A 106 -2.57 9.94 -9.10
C ASN A 106 -2.88 11.36 -8.64
N LYS A 107 -1.87 12.22 -8.53
CA LYS A 107 -2.03 13.61 -8.14
C LYS A 107 -2.86 14.39 -9.16
N LYS A 108 -2.68 14.09 -10.44
CA LYS A 108 -3.46 14.71 -11.51
C LYS A 108 -4.93 14.31 -11.45
N LEU A 109 -5.19 13.03 -11.12
CA LEU A 109 -6.56 12.51 -11.01
C LEU A 109 -7.25 12.94 -9.72
N ASN A 110 -6.48 13.10 -8.66
CA ASN A 110 -6.98 13.52 -7.34
C ASN A 110 -5.95 14.48 -6.74
N PRO A 111 -6.10 15.81 -6.96
CA PRO A 111 -5.09 16.78 -6.53
C PRO A 111 -4.83 16.83 -5.02
N GLU A 112 -5.77 16.34 -4.22
CA GLU A 112 -5.60 16.33 -2.77
C GLU A 112 -4.85 15.10 -2.26
N LEU A 113 -4.62 14.12 -3.12
CA LEU A 113 -3.95 12.88 -2.76
C LEU A 113 -2.43 13.05 -2.83
N GLU A 114 -1.76 12.79 -1.72
CA GLU A 114 -0.30 12.81 -1.65
C GLU A 114 0.25 11.40 -1.71
N THR A 115 1.46 11.26 -2.26
CA THR A 115 2.16 9.97 -2.29
C THR A 115 3.46 10.12 -1.54
N MET A 116 3.68 9.24 -0.57
CA MET A 116 4.92 9.19 0.21
C MET A 116 5.69 7.94 -0.18
N LEU A 117 6.95 8.14 -0.57
CA LEU A 117 7.83 7.06 -0.99
C LEU A 117 8.90 6.85 0.07
N SER A 118 8.99 5.63 0.58
CA SER A 118 9.93 5.28 1.64
C SER A 118 10.96 4.29 1.10
N LEU A 119 12.24 4.55 1.35
CA LEU A 119 13.28 3.61 0.99
C LEU A 119 13.18 2.39 1.90
N ILE A 120 13.11 1.23 1.27
CA ILE A 120 13.13 -0.04 2.00
C ILE A 120 14.56 -0.51 2.06
N HIS A 121 15.09 -0.58 3.29
CA HIS A 121 16.35 -1.25 3.55
C HIS A 121 16.05 -2.72 3.71
N ILE A 122 16.36 -3.49 2.68
CA ILE A 122 16.37 -4.93 2.83
C ILE A 122 17.77 -5.25 3.32
N SER A 123 17.91 -5.42 4.63
CA SER A 123 19.18 -5.90 5.14
C SER A 123 19.29 -7.35 4.72
N GLU A 124 20.38 -7.64 4.05
CA GLU A 124 20.68 -8.99 3.66
C GLU A 124 20.85 -9.86 4.90
N PRO A 125 20.21 -11.04 4.91
CA PRO A 125 20.46 -11.99 5.98
C PRO A 125 21.88 -12.51 5.94
#